data_ba96a73ee608072dd106f2ff140fcc47
#
_entry.id   ba96a73ee608072dd106f2ff140fcc47
#
_cell.length_a   1.000
_cell.length_b   1.000
_cell.length_c   1.000
_cell.angle_alpha   90.00
_cell.angle_beta   90.00
_cell.angle_gamma   90.00
#
_symmetry.space_group_name_H-M   'P 1'
#
loop_
_entity.id
_entity.type
_entity.pdbx_description
1 polymer ?
#
loop_
_entity_poly.entity_id
_entity_poly.type
_entity_poly.pdbx_seq_one_letter_code
_entity_poly.pdbx_strand_id
1 'polypeptide(L)'
;MEWSSETNYHFRLSAFQDRLLELYKSNFITPGNYSPDIIRSVSSGLQDLSISRPVERLSWGVPVPGDETQTIYVWLDALVNYLTKAGYPFTPGQEGQLGWPANVHVVGKDITR
;
A
#
# COMPACT_ATOMS: atom_id res chain seq x y z
N MET A 1 -1.65 22.69 -22.81
CA MET A 1 -1.72 21.60 -21.81
C MET A 1 -3.01 20.85 -22.08
N GLU A 2 -2.91 19.69 -22.69
CA GLU A 2 -4.09 18.84 -22.91
C GLU A 2 -4.43 18.10 -21.63
N TRP A 3 -5.65 18.27 -21.16
CA TRP A 3 -6.18 17.52 -20.02
C TRP A 3 -6.67 16.16 -20.54
N SER A 4 -5.98 15.09 -20.19
CA SER A 4 -6.48 13.74 -20.45
C SER A 4 -7.08 13.19 -19.17
N SER A 5 -8.29 12.67 -19.23
CA SER A 5 -8.88 11.91 -18.15
C SER A 5 -8.49 10.45 -18.29
N GLU A 6 -8.04 9.85 -17.21
CA GLU A 6 -7.65 8.44 -17.15
C GLU A 6 -8.51 7.74 -16.10
N THR A 7 -9.07 6.59 -16.46
CA THR A 7 -9.85 5.77 -15.54
C THR A 7 -8.99 4.62 -15.04
N ASN A 8 -8.77 4.57 -13.72
CA ASN A 8 -7.94 3.56 -13.08
C ASN A 8 -8.67 2.96 -11.87
N TYR A 9 -8.21 1.79 -11.44
CA TYR A 9 -8.59 1.25 -10.14
C TYR A 9 -7.84 1.99 -9.04
N HIS A 10 -8.52 2.27 -7.93
CA HIS A 10 -7.96 2.96 -6.77
C HIS A 10 -8.14 2.11 -5.51
N PHE A 11 -7.08 2.03 -4.71
CA PHE A 11 -7.18 1.53 -3.35
C PHE A 11 -7.65 2.67 -2.45
N ARG A 12 -8.72 2.44 -1.69
CA ARG A 12 -9.31 3.46 -0.82
C ARG A 12 -8.47 3.66 0.44
N LEU A 13 -7.30 4.24 0.26
CA LEU A 13 -6.36 4.55 1.35
C LEU A 13 -6.96 5.54 2.35
N SER A 14 -7.76 6.48 1.88
CA SER A 14 -8.46 7.47 2.71
C SER A 14 -9.34 6.84 3.80
N ALA A 15 -9.89 5.66 3.56
CA ALA A 15 -10.72 4.94 4.55
C ALA A 15 -9.91 4.45 5.76
N PHE A 16 -8.59 4.39 5.67
CA PHE A 16 -7.70 3.93 6.74
C PHE A 16 -7.05 5.05 7.53
N GLN A 17 -7.30 6.31 7.18
CA GLN A 17 -6.63 7.47 7.77
C GLN A 17 -6.72 7.50 9.29
N ASP A 18 -7.92 7.40 9.85
CA ASP A 18 -8.13 7.48 11.31
C ASP A 18 -7.46 6.31 12.03
N ARG A 19 -7.54 5.10 11.48
CA ARG A 19 -6.90 3.91 12.03
C ARG A 19 -5.38 4.00 12.00
N LEU A 20 -4.82 4.56 10.94
CA LEU A 20 -3.38 4.79 10.83
C LEU A 20 -2.89 5.83 11.83
N LEU A 21 -3.64 6.94 12.01
CA LEU A 21 -3.31 7.95 13.00
C LEU A 21 -3.31 7.38 14.41
N GLU A 22 -4.29 6.57 14.75
CA GLU A 22 -4.36 5.88 16.04
C GLU A 22 -3.16 4.96 16.25
N LEU A 23 -2.79 4.16 15.24
CA LEU A 23 -1.64 3.29 15.27
C LEU A 23 -0.34 4.07 15.49
N TYR A 24 -0.15 5.18 14.78
CA TYR A 24 1.09 5.97 14.86
C TYR A 24 1.25 6.70 16.18
N LYS A 25 0.17 6.97 16.91
CA LYS A 25 0.21 7.53 18.27
C LYS A 25 0.72 6.53 19.32
N SER A 26 0.78 5.25 19.02
CA SER A 26 1.17 4.18 19.93
C SER A 26 2.67 3.84 19.92
N ASN A 27 3.56 4.76 19.52
CA ASN A 27 5.01 4.52 19.36
C ASN A 27 5.36 3.43 18.35
N PHE A 28 4.56 3.33 17.32
CA PHE A 28 4.71 2.30 16.27
C PHE A 28 5.94 2.53 15.40
N ILE A 29 6.36 3.79 15.23
CA ILE A 29 7.45 4.18 14.32
C ILE A 29 8.75 4.37 15.09
N THR A 30 9.81 3.70 14.64
CA THR A 30 11.16 3.81 15.18
C THR A 30 12.15 4.11 14.05
N PRO A 31 13.09 5.07 14.21
CA PRO A 31 13.23 5.99 15.34
C PRO A 31 12.08 6.99 15.46
N GLY A 32 11.75 7.35 16.70
CA GLY A 32 10.58 8.20 17.01
C GLY A 32 10.63 9.63 16.44
N ASN A 33 11.80 10.11 15.99
CA ASN A 33 11.95 11.42 15.36
C ASN A 33 11.26 11.51 13.97
N TYR A 34 10.98 10.40 13.33
CA TYR A 34 10.21 10.37 12.06
C TYR A 34 8.69 10.39 12.29
N SER A 35 8.23 10.01 13.48
CA SER A 35 6.81 9.91 13.79
C SER A 35 6.03 11.22 13.58
N PRO A 36 6.52 12.41 14.01
CA PRO A 36 5.79 13.65 13.81
C PRO A 36 5.54 14.00 12.34
N ASP A 37 6.50 13.74 11.46
CA ASP A 37 6.36 14.05 10.04
C ASP A 37 5.36 13.11 9.35
N ILE A 38 5.38 11.84 9.71
CA ILE A 38 4.43 10.85 9.20
C ILE A 38 3.01 11.17 9.70
N ILE A 39 2.84 11.47 10.98
CA ILE A 39 1.54 11.85 11.55
C ILE A 39 1.01 13.12 10.87
N ARG A 40 1.86 14.11 10.63
CA ARG A 40 1.47 15.35 9.92
C ARG A 40 1.01 15.05 8.50
N SER A 41 1.76 14.21 7.78
CA SER A 41 1.43 13.81 6.41
C SER A 41 0.08 13.11 6.34
N VAL A 42 -0.18 12.18 7.24
CA VAL A 42 -1.46 11.45 7.29
C VAL A 42 -2.61 12.34 7.74
N SER A 43 -2.37 13.24 8.71
CA SER A 43 -3.38 14.18 9.22
C SER A 43 -3.80 15.21 8.19
N SER A 44 -2.93 15.54 7.23
CA SER A 44 -3.27 16.48 6.15
C SER A 44 -4.28 15.92 5.13
N GLY A 45 -4.61 14.66 5.23
CA GLY A 45 -5.57 13.96 4.39
C GLY A 45 -4.91 12.97 3.44
N LEU A 46 -5.27 11.69 3.58
CA LEU A 46 -4.85 10.65 2.64
C LEU A 46 -5.73 10.66 1.40
N GLN A 47 -5.11 10.58 0.25
CA GLN A 47 -5.80 10.37 -1.01
C GLN A 47 -5.82 8.88 -1.37
N ASP A 48 -6.86 8.47 -2.10
CA ASP A 48 -6.94 7.11 -2.60
C ASP A 48 -5.81 6.86 -3.62
N LEU A 49 -5.18 5.70 -3.51
CA LEU A 49 -4.02 5.36 -4.30
C LEU A 49 -4.43 4.68 -5.61
N SER A 50 -4.01 5.23 -6.74
CA SER A 50 -4.17 4.57 -8.04
C SER A 50 -3.27 3.35 -8.13
N ILE A 51 -3.87 2.16 -8.32
CA ILE A 51 -3.19 0.86 -8.31
C ILE A 51 -3.17 0.17 -9.67
N SER A 52 -3.70 0.82 -10.69
CA SER A 52 -3.64 0.32 -12.08
C SER A 52 -3.31 1.43 -13.06
N ARG A 53 -2.96 1.03 -14.27
CA ARG A 53 -2.75 1.94 -15.41
C ARG A 53 -3.40 1.33 -16.64
N PRO A 54 -3.91 2.12 -17.59
CA PRO A 54 -4.35 1.60 -18.88
C PRO A 54 -3.21 0.85 -19.58
N VAL A 55 -3.53 -0.24 -20.23
CA VAL A 55 -2.55 -1.07 -20.95
C VAL A 55 -1.80 -0.30 -22.03
N GLU A 56 -2.40 0.73 -22.56
CA GLU A 56 -1.78 1.66 -23.53
C GLU A 56 -0.59 2.44 -22.92
N ARG A 57 -0.67 2.74 -21.63
CA ARG A 57 0.38 3.43 -20.86
C ARG A 57 1.38 2.47 -20.23
N LEU A 58 0.92 1.30 -19.82
CA LEU A 58 1.73 0.26 -19.19
C LEU A 58 1.38 -1.07 -19.83
N SER A 59 2.03 -1.36 -20.95
CA SER A 59 1.77 -2.56 -21.76
C SER A 59 2.36 -3.84 -21.16
N TRP A 60 3.30 -3.73 -20.23
CA TRP A 60 3.95 -4.86 -19.57
C TRP A 60 3.62 -4.88 -18.08
N GLY A 61 3.15 -6.01 -17.60
CA GLY A 61 2.82 -6.20 -16.18
C GLY A 61 1.72 -7.21 -15.99
N VAL A 62 1.24 -7.32 -14.77
CA VAL A 62 0.14 -8.23 -14.40
C VAL A 62 -1.18 -7.58 -14.77
N PRO A 63 -2.01 -8.20 -15.62
CA PRO A 63 -3.33 -7.66 -15.94
C PRO A 63 -4.23 -7.67 -14.70
N VAL A 64 -5.13 -6.68 -14.62
CA VAL A 64 -6.16 -6.67 -13.58
C VAL A 64 -7.11 -7.87 -13.79
N PRO A 65 -7.37 -8.70 -12.78
CA PRO A 65 -8.29 -9.82 -12.91
C PRO A 65 -9.67 -9.37 -13.39
N GLY A 66 -10.11 -9.92 -14.51
CA GLY A 66 -11.41 -9.58 -15.12
C GLY A 66 -11.42 -8.29 -15.95
N ASP A 67 -10.30 -7.58 -16.08
CA ASP A 67 -10.18 -6.36 -16.88
C ASP A 67 -8.83 -6.28 -17.59
N GLU A 68 -8.77 -6.78 -18.82
CA GLU A 68 -7.53 -6.78 -19.63
C GLU A 68 -7.13 -5.39 -20.15
N THR A 69 -7.97 -4.37 -19.99
CA THR A 69 -7.64 -3.00 -20.39
C THR A 69 -6.76 -2.28 -19.38
N GLN A 70 -6.56 -2.88 -18.20
CA GLN A 70 -5.79 -2.32 -17.10
C GLN A 70 -4.67 -3.26 -16.67
N THR A 71 -3.54 -2.68 -16.32
CA THR A 71 -2.38 -3.39 -15.77
C THR A 71 -2.14 -2.94 -14.34
N ILE A 72 -1.86 -3.89 -13.45
CA ILE A 72 -1.57 -3.61 -12.04
C ILE A 72 -0.28 -2.79 -11.94
N TYR A 73 -0.35 -1.70 -11.18
CA TYR A 73 0.80 -0.83 -10.94
C TYR A 73 1.74 -1.44 -9.90
N VAL A 74 3.04 -1.27 -10.13
CA VAL A 74 4.11 -1.93 -9.39
C VAL A 74 4.04 -1.78 -7.87
N TRP A 75 3.53 -0.67 -7.35
CA TRP A 75 3.45 -0.45 -5.91
C TRP A 75 2.49 -1.41 -5.20
N LEU A 76 1.39 -1.78 -5.83
CA LEU A 76 0.50 -2.77 -5.24
C LEU A 76 1.20 -4.14 -5.12
N ASP A 77 1.86 -4.57 -6.19
CA ASP A 77 2.63 -5.80 -6.22
C ASP A 77 3.77 -5.78 -5.18
N ALA A 78 4.55 -4.70 -5.17
CA ALA A 78 5.68 -4.55 -4.26
C ALA A 78 5.27 -4.57 -2.79
N LEU A 79 4.18 -3.90 -2.42
CA LEU A 79 3.73 -3.81 -1.02
C LEU A 79 3.07 -5.11 -0.54
N VAL A 80 2.33 -5.79 -1.40
CA VAL A 80 1.72 -7.09 -1.08
C VAL A 80 2.78 -8.19 -0.88
N ASN A 81 3.98 -8.02 -1.42
CA ASN A 81 5.07 -8.98 -1.25
C ASN A 81 5.40 -9.27 0.23
N TYR A 82 5.27 -8.31 1.12
CA TYR A 82 5.48 -8.52 2.56
C TYR A 82 4.52 -9.57 3.14
N LEU A 83 3.26 -9.55 2.72
CA LEU A 83 2.26 -10.57 3.08
C LEU A 83 2.53 -11.91 2.41
N THR A 84 2.84 -11.88 1.12
CA THR A 84 3.12 -13.09 0.33
C THR A 84 4.31 -13.85 0.90
N LYS A 85 5.37 -13.14 1.26
CA LYS A 85 6.57 -13.76 1.86
C LYS A 85 6.29 -14.34 3.24
N ALA A 86 5.36 -13.76 3.98
CA ALA A 86 4.89 -14.28 5.26
C ALA A 86 3.91 -15.47 5.14
N GLY A 87 3.61 -15.92 3.91
CA GLY A 87 2.79 -17.11 3.65
C GLY A 87 1.31 -16.83 3.34
N TYR A 88 0.95 -15.58 3.05
CA TYR A 88 -0.43 -15.27 2.62
C TYR A 88 -0.72 -15.88 1.21
N PRO A 89 -1.88 -16.45 0.97
CA PRO A 89 -3.03 -16.61 1.88
C PRO A 89 -2.78 -17.67 2.95
N PHE A 90 -3.03 -17.28 4.21
CA PHE A 90 -2.78 -18.19 5.34
C PHE A 90 -3.80 -19.32 5.39
N THR A 91 -3.33 -20.53 5.70
CA THR A 91 -4.22 -21.61 6.08
C THR A 91 -4.86 -21.27 7.44
N PRO A 92 -6.18 -21.44 7.62
CA PRO A 92 -6.84 -21.14 8.89
C PRO A 92 -6.12 -21.81 10.07
N GLY A 93 -5.76 -21.03 11.09
CA GLY A 93 -5.02 -21.48 12.26
C GLY A 93 -3.49 -21.49 12.11
N GLN A 94 -2.96 -21.08 10.96
CA GLN A 94 -1.51 -21.03 10.70
C GLN A 94 -0.96 -19.62 10.48
N GLU A 95 -1.73 -18.59 10.77
CA GLU A 95 -1.43 -17.19 10.46
C GLU A 95 -0.11 -16.70 11.06
N GLY A 96 0.28 -17.21 12.21
CA GLY A 96 1.52 -16.79 12.89
C GLY A 96 2.74 -17.64 12.60
N GLN A 97 2.61 -18.76 11.89
CA GLN A 97 3.71 -19.74 11.76
C GLN A 97 4.90 -19.25 10.95
N LEU A 98 4.68 -18.34 9.98
CA LEU A 98 5.73 -17.76 9.15
C LEU A 98 6.11 -16.34 9.57
N GLY A 99 5.73 -15.92 10.78
CA GLY A 99 6.10 -14.63 11.35
C GLY A 99 5.18 -13.46 10.97
N TRP A 100 3.92 -13.74 10.64
CA TRP A 100 2.93 -12.66 10.44
C TRP A 100 1.99 -12.56 11.66
N PRO A 101 1.68 -11.35 12.15
CA PRO A 101 2.33 -10.09 11.77
C PRO A 101 3.79 -10.01 12.26
N ALA A 102 4.61 -9.26 11.51
CA ALA A 102 6.02 -9.09 11.88
C ALA A 102 6.16 -8.26 13.16
N ASN A 103 7.11 -8.62 14.01
CA ASN A 103 7.44 -7.83 15.20
C ASN A 103 8.11 -6.50 14.84
N VAL A 104 8.92 -6.52 13.79
CA VAL A 104 9.59 -5.33 13.25
C VAL A 104 9.50 -5.35 11.73
N HIS A 105 9.10 -4.22 11.15
CA HIS A 105 9.05 -4.01 9.71
C HIS A 105 9.99 -2.85 9.34
N VAL A 106 11.05 -3.16 8.60
CA VAL A 106 12.04 -2.16 8.18
C VAL A 106 11.72 -1.72 6.75
N VAL A 107 11.48 -0.42 6.59
CA VAL A 107 11.13 0.16 5.28
C VAL A 107 11.98 1.39 4.98
N GLY A 108 12.24 1.64 3.70
CA GLY A 108 12.91 2.85 3.25
C GLY A 108 11.96 4.05 3.15
N LYS A 109 12.53 5.22 3.00
CA LYS A 109 11.77 6.49 2.89
C LYS A 109 10.76 6.51 1.75
N ASP A 110 10.99 5.76 0.69
CA ASP A 110 10.11 5.75 -0.48
C ASP A 110 8.79 4.99 -0.21
N ILE A 111 8.76 4.17 0.85
CA ILE A 111 7.55 3.48 1.30
C ILE A 111 6.71 4.38 2.23
N THR A 112 7.34 5.34 2.89
CA THR A 112 6.67 6.22 3.87
C THR A 112 6.13 7.52 3.28
N ARG A 113 6.30 7.74 1.99
CA ARG A 113 5.87 8.96 1.27
C ARG A 113 4.61 8.75 0.45
#